data_9aa6f71dac3d6e8a27d768bc2b999ea0
#
_entry.id   9aa6f71dac3d6e8a27d768bc2b999ea0
#
_cell.length_a   1.000
_cell.length_b   1.000
_cell.length_c   1.000
_cell.angle_alpha   90.00
_cell.angle_beta   90.00
_cell.angle_gamma   90.00
#
_symmetry.space_group_name_H-M   'P 1'
#
loop_
_entity.id
_entity.type
_entity.pdbx_description
1 polymer ?
#
loop_
_entity_poly.entity_id
_entity_poly.type
_entity_poly.pdbx_seq_one_letter_code
_entity_poly.pdbx_strand_id
1 'polypeptide(L)'
;TGKYYLNKIDADNVEQNIYKGFAKGLQDPYAEYYTKEEFKQLTEEDSGEYEGIGISVAKDTDTGYAEIVSVFKDQPAYKAGLKTGDLIIAVNKKSTMNMELQEVVSEIKKKENKKVVLTIYRDKKSKDYTVKKSSVQLDTVSYKMKEKKIGYIAVSQFLENTGDQFDKAV
;
A
#
# COMPACT_ATOMS: atom_id res chain seq x y z
N THR A 1 33.55 -17.53 6.58
CA THR A 1 32.47 -18.11 5.78
C THR A 1 32.42 -17.55 4.36
N GLY A 2 32.74 -16.27 4.11
CA GLY A 2 32.68 -15.63 2.78
C GLY A 2 33.66 -16.19 1.73
N LYS A 3 34.64 -17.01 2.12
CA LYS A 3 35.71 -17.47 1.22
C LYS A 3 35.28 -18.50 0.18
N TYR A 4 34.11 -19.13 0.38
CA TYR A 4 33.60 -20.22 -0.47
C TYR A 4 32.25 -19.89 -1.15
N TYR A 5 31.73 -18.68 -1.00
CA TYR A 5 30.50 -18.24 -1.64
C TYR A 5 30.81 -17.49 -2.93
N LEU A 6 30.12 -17.83 -3.99
CA LEU A 6 30.22 -17.16 -5.31
C LEU A 6 29.60 -15.76 -5.30
N ASN A 7 28.62 -15.53 -4.42
CA ASN A 7 27.90 -14.26 -4.30
C ASN A 7 28.31 -13.50 -3.02
N LYS A 8 28.18 -12.18 -3.04
CA LYS A 8 28.37 -11.35 -1.85
C LYS A 8 27.32 -11.72 -0.80
N ILE A 9 27.78 -12.02 0.41
CA ILE A 9 26.88 -12.28 1.55
C ILE A 9 26.32 -10.93 2.01
N ASP A 10 25.01 -10.82 2.05
CA ASP A 10 24.29 -9.74 2.68
C ASP A 10 24.17 -10.07 4.18
N ALA A 11 25.00 -9.41 5.00
CA ALA A 11 25.07 -9.68 6.44
C ALA A 11 23.77 -9.33 7.15
N ASP A 12 23.09 -8.24 6.74
CA ASP A 12 21.86 -7.77 7.35
C ASP A 12 20.73 -8.77 7.06
N ASN A 13 20.64 -9.27 5.84
CA ASN A 13 19.66 -10.30 5.48
C ASN A 13 19.92 -11.62 6.25
N VAL A 14 21.18 -12.02 6.43
CA VAL A 14 21.51 -13.21 7.22
C VAL A 14 21.09 -13.02 8.67
N GLU A 15 21.38 -11.89 9.29
CA GLU A 15 20.98 -11.57 10.66
C GLU A 15 19.47 -11.62 10.85
N GLN A 16 18.71 -10.98 9.97
CA GLN A 16 17.23 -11.00 10.00
C GLN A 16 16.67 -12.42 9.91
N ASN A 17 17.24 -13.26 9.03
CA ASN A 17 16.81 -14.65 8.89
C ASN A 17 17.16 -15.50 10.12
N ILE A 18 18.23 -15.18 10.86
CA ILE A 18 18.54 -15.84 12.13
C ILE A 18 17.45 -15.55 13.17
N TYR A 19 17.04 -14.28 13.32
CA TYR A 19 15.97 -13.90 14.26
C TYR A 19 14.62 -14.51 13.87
N LYS A 20 14.27 -14.52 12.59
CA LYS A 20 13.05 -15.20 12.09
C LYS A 20 13.10 -16.71 12.38
N GLY A 21 14.25 -17.34 12.16
CA GLY A 21 14.44 -18.76 12.46
C GLY A 21 14.35 -19.06 13.96
N PHE A 22 14.86 -18.19 14.81
CA PHE A 22 14.75 -18.31 16.26
C PHE A 22 13.29 -18.24 16.72
N ALA A 23 12.54 -17.22 16.29
CA ALA A 23 11.12 -17.07 16.62
C ALA A 23 10.31 -18.30 16.17
N LYS A 24 10.54 -18.77 14.95
CA LYS A 24 9.90 -20.00 14.43
C LYS A 24 10.26 -21.24 15.23
N GLY A 25 11.48 -21.31 15.79
CA GLY A 25 11.96 -22.43 16.61
C GLY A 25 11.27 -22.53 17.97
N LEU A 26 10.59 -21.49 18.44
CA LEU A 26 9.82 -21.48 19.69
C LEU A 26 8.54 -22.35 19.59
N GLN A 27 8.12 -22.72 18.38
CA GLN A 27 6.89 -23.50 18.12
C GLN A 27 5.62 -22.85 18.71
N ASP A 28 5.66 -21.55 18.96
CA ASP A 28 4.51 -20.77 19.39
C ASP A 28 3.91 -20.08 18.15
N PRO A 29 2.61 -20.33 17.82
CA PRO A 29 1.98 -19.75 16.64
C PRO A 29 1.86 -18.22 16.71
N TYR A 30 2.06 -17.62 17.88
CA TYR A 30 2.04 -16.17 18.07
C TYR A 30 3.44 -15.55 18.16
N ALA A 31 4.50 -16.37 18.20
CA ALA A 31 5.87 -15.89 18.22
C ALA A 31 6.33 -15.54 16.81
N GLU A 32 6.43 -14.26 16.50
CA GLU A 32 6.88 -13.77 15.21
C GLU A 32 7.94 -12.66 15.40
N TYR A 33 8.95 -12.65 14.54
CA TYR A 33 9.95 -11.60 14.50
C TYR A 33 9.70 -10.70 13.29
N TYR A 34 9.59 -9.43 13.55
CA TYR A 34 9.46 -8.38 12.55
C TYR A 34 10.71 -7.51 12.52
N THR A 35 11.20 -7.18 11.33
CA THR A 35 12.12 -6.08 11.17
C THR A 35 11.44 -4.77 11.55
N LYS A 36 12.21 -3.72 11.74
CA LYS A 36 11.65 -2.38 12.03
C LYS A 36 10.69 -1.91 10.93
N GLU A 37 11.00 -2.22 9.69
CA GLU A 37 10.21 -1.89 8.52
C GLU A 37 8.91 -2.71 8.47
N GLU A 38 9.00 -4.03 8.69
CA GLU A 38 7.83 -4.92 8.74
C GLU A 38 6.91 -4.56 9.90
N PHE A 39 7.47 -4.32 11.10
CA PHE A 39 6.67 -3.90 12.27
C PHE A 39 5.95 -2.57 12.02
N LYS A 40 6.62 -1.64 11.34
CA LYS A 40 6.00 -0.38 10.97
C LYS A 40 4.88 -0.56 9.94
N GLN A 41 5.04 -1.44 8.96
CA GLN A 41 3.96 -1.77 8.02
C GLN A 41 2.77 -2.39 8.75
N LEU A 42 3.01 -3.33 9.65
CA LEU A 42 1.96 -3.95 10.47
C LEU A 42 1.18 -2.90 11.26
N THR A 43 1.87 -2.00 11.96
CA THR A 43 1.21 -0.93 12.74
C THR A 43 0.50 0.11 11.86
N GLU A 44 0.99 0.41 10.66
CA GLU A 44 0.30 1.25 9.69
C GLU A 44 -0.98 0.56 9.16
N GLU A 45 -0.97 -0.75 8.98
CA GLU A 45 -2.16 -1.53 8.57
C GLU A 45 -3.21 -1.56 9.69
N ASP A 46 -2.81 -1.78 10.94
CA ASP A 46 -3.72 -1.84 12.09
C ASP A 46 -4.32 -0.48 12.44
N SER A 47 -3.54 0.61 12.32
CA SER A 47 -4.04 1.97 12.60
C SER A 47 -5.06 2.46 11.58
N GLY A 48 -5.09 1.87 10.39
CA GLY A 48 -5.90 2.36 9.27
C GLY A 48 -5.41 3.69 8.71
N GLU A 49 -4.18 4.10 9.07
CA GLU A 49 -3.52 5.30 8.55
C GLU A 49 -2.15 4.94 7.98
N TYR A 50 -1.86 5.40 6.78
CA TYR A 50 -0.55 5.23 6.17
C TYR A 50 -0.13 6.43 5.34
N GLU A 51 1.16 6.65 5.20
CA GLU A 51 1.67 7.68 4.29
C GLU A 51 1.60 7.19 2.83
N GLY A 52 0.81 7.85 2.02
CA GLY A 52 0.57 7.42 0.65
C GLY A 52 -0.11 8.46 -0.22
N ILE A 53 -0.70 7.99 -1.30
CA ILE A 53 -1.42 8.84 -2.26
C ILE A 53 -2.92 8.54 -2.37
N GLY A 54 -3.40 7.48 -1.70
CA GLY A 54 -4.82 7.11 -1.68
C GLY A 54 -5.28 6.42 -2.97
N ILE A 55 -4.60 5.33 -3.34
CA ILE A 55 -5.02 4.42 -4.43
C ILE A 55 -4.92 2.96 -3.97
N SER A 56 -5.73 2.10 -4.58
CA SER A 56 -5.53 0.66 -4.58
C SER A 56 -5.11 0.23 -5.98
N VAL A 57 -4.15 -0.69 -6.05
CA VAL A 57 -3.58 -1.17 -7.32
C VAL A 57 -3.63 -2.69 -7.40
N ALA A 58 -3.78 -3.21 -8.61
CA ALA A 58 -3.66 -4.62 -8.92
C ALA A 58 -2.72 -4.81 -10.11
N LYS A 59 -2.22 -6.03 -10.29
CA LYS A 59 -1.44 -6.37 -11.50
C LYS A 59 -2.43 -6.59 -12.65
N ASP A 60 -2.29 -5.83 -13.72
CA ASP A 60 -2.99 -6.09 -14.97
C ASP A 60 -2.31 -7.25 -15.69
N THR A 61 -3.07 -8.33 -15.94
CA THR A 61 -2.54 -9.58 -16.52
C THR A 61 -2.26 -9.48 -18.00
N ASP A 62 -2.93 -8.57 -18.69
CA ASP A 62 -2.80 -8.41 -20.15
C ASP A 62 -1.59 -7.58 -20.52
N THR A 63 -1.33 -6.52 -19.76
CA THR A 63 -0.23 -5.59 -20.02
C THR A 63 0.99 -5.81 -19.14
N GLY A 64 0.82 -6.48 -17.98
CA GLY A 64 1.88 -6.67 -16.99
C GLY A 64 2.20 -5.43 -16.16
N TYR A 65 1.50 -4.31 -16.36
CA TYR A 65 1.63 -3.11 -15.55
C TYR A 65 0.74 -3.16 -14.30
N ALA A 66 0.96 -2.25 -13.36
CA ALA A 66 0.04 -2.04 -12.25
C ALA A 66 -1.13 -1.15 -12.72
N GLU A 67 -2.36 -1.61 -12.47
CA GLU A 67 -3.59 -0.87 -12.73
C GLU A 67 -4.13 -0.26 -11.44
N ILE A 68 -4.64 0.96 -11.52
CA ILE A 68 -5.37 1.60 -10.42
C ILE A 68 -6.80 1.04 -10.40
N VAL A 69 -7.10 0.18 -9.44
CA VAL A 69 -8.45 -0.41 -9.27
C VAL A 69 -9.38 0.46 -8.44
N SER A 70 -8.81 1.34 -7.61
CA SER A 70 -9.60 2.31 -6.84
C SER A 70 -8.80 3.57 -6.55
N VAL A 71 -9.48 4.73 -6.60
CA VAL A 71 -8.95 6.03 -6.16
C VAL A 71 -9.83 6.53 -5.04
N PHE A 72 -9.26 6.72 -3.85
CA PHE A 72 -10.00 7.17 -2.68
C PHE A 72 -10.34 8.66 -2.79
N LYS A 73 -11.62 8.97 -2.58
CA LYS A 73 -12.14 10.33 -2.66
C LYS A 73 -11.38 11.26 -1.70
N ASP A 74 -11.17 12.50 -2.12
CA ASP A 74 -10.50 13.56 -1.36
C ASP A 74 -9.02 13.29 -1.00
N GLN A 75 -8.46 12.15 -1.43
CA GLN A 75 -7.05 11.81 -1.26
C GLN A 75 -6.15 12.44 -2.34
N PRO A 76 -4.82 12.48 -2.15
CA PRO A 76 -3.90 13.14 -3.06
C PRO A 76 -4.00 12.70 -4.53
N ALA A 77 -4.16 11.41 -4.78
CA ALA A 77 -4.30 10.86 -6.13
C ALA A 77 -5.58 11.36 -6.82
N TYR A 78 -6.70 11.40 -6.09
CA TYR A 78 -7.95 11.95 -6.57
C TYR A 78 -7.81 13.42 -6.96
N LYS A 79 -7.19 14.23 -6.09
CA LYS A 79 -6.92 15.66 -6.34
C LYS A 79 -5.97 15.90 -7.51
N ALA A 80 -5.06 14.95 -7.77
CA ALA A 80 -4.17 14.99 -8.92
C ALA A 80 -4.85 14.56 -10.23
N GLY A 81 -6.08 14.02 -10.19
CA GLY A 81 -6.84 13.61 -11.37
C GLY A 81 -6.55 12.19 -11.85
N LEU A 82 -5.99 11.33 -10.97
CA LEU A 82 -5.89 9.90 -11.22
C LEU A 82 -7.28 9.25 -11.19
N LYS A 83 -7.46 8.18 -11.94
CA LYS A 83 -8.74 7.48 -12.10
C LYS A 83 -8.57 5.98 -12.03
N THR A 84 -9.63 5.27 -11.68
CA THR A 84 -9.75 3.82 -11.86
C THR A 84 -9.57 3.46 -13.33
N GLY A 85 -8.85 2.38 -13.62
CA GLY A 85 -8.48 1.95 -14.96
C GLY A 85 -7.19 2.58 -15.50
N ASP A 86 -6.52 3.45 -14.75
CA ASP A 86 -5.22 3.99 -15.11
C ASP A 86 -4.13 2.93 -15.00
N LEU A 87 -3.33 2.75 -16.04
CA LEU A 87 -2.13 1.92 -15.96
C LEU A 87 -0.93 2.75 -15.51
N ILE A 88 -0.28 2.34 -14.45
CA ILE A 88 0.96 2.96 -13.95
C ILE A 88 2.12 2.33 -14.71
N ILE A 89 2.61 2.98 -15.74
CA ILE A 89 3.70 2.46 -16.58
C ILE A 89 5.08 2.82 -16.04
N ALA A 90 5.20 3.86 -15.21
CA ALA A 90 6.43 4.17 -14.49
C ALA A 90 6.16 4.89 -13.17
N VAL A 91 7.05 4.71 -12.18
CA VAL A 91 7.12 5.45 -10.92
C VAL A 91 8.47 6.14 -10.84
N ASN A 92 8.50 7.46 -10.67
CA ASN A 92 9.72 8.26 -10.64
C ASN A 92 10.67 7.96 -11.84
N LYS A 93 10.09 7.80 -13.02
CA LYS A 93 10.77 7.43 -14.29
C LYS A 93 11.29 6.00 -14.34
N LYS A 94 11.06 5.16 -13.35
CA LYS A 94 11.40 3.75 -13.35
C LYS A 94 10.21 2.95 -13.86
N SER A 95 10.40 2.19 -14.97
CA SER A 95 9.33 1.37 -15.55
C SER A 95 8.82 0.33 -14.57
N THR A 96 7.51 0.11 -14.53
CA THR A 96 6.85 -0.87 -13.67
C THR A 96 6.56 -2.21 -14.35
N MET A 97 6.89 -2.34 -15.64
CA MET A 97 6.52 -3.49 -16.48
C MET A 97 6.95 -4.86 -15.93
N ASN A 98 8.15 -4.93 -15.33
CA ASN A 98 8.71 -6.17 -14.78
C ASN A 98 8.79 -6.16 -13.27
N MET A 99 8.08 -5.25 -12.61
CA MET A 99 8.04 -5.18 -11.16
C MET A 99 6.90 -6.03 -10.61
N GLU A 100 7.17 -6.66 -9.48
CA GLU A 100 6.10 -7.21 -8.67
C GLU A 100 5.25 -6.07 -8.07
N LEU A 101 3.98 -6.35 -7.77
CA LEU A 101 3.05 -5.33 -7.29
C LEU A 101 3.55 -4.67 -5.99
N GLN A 102 4.14 -5.46 -5.07
CA GLN A 102 4.74 -4.96 -3.85
C GLN A 102 5.90 -4.00 -4.11
N GLU A 103 6.70 -4.25 -5.15
CA GLU A 103 7.79 -3.34 -5.53
C GLU A 103 7.25 -2.00 -6.04
N VAL A 104 6.18 -2.03 -6.86
CA VAL A 104 5.51 -0.80 -7.32
C VAL A 104 4.96 0.00 -6.14
N VAL A 105 4.27 -0.65 -5.21
CA VAL A 105 3.74 -0.03 -3.99
C VAL A 105 4.87 0.56 -3.14
N SER A 106 5.96 -0.19 -2.96
CA SER A 106 7.15 0.26 -2.22
C SER A 106 7.77 1.50 -2.86
N GLU A 107 7.92 1.52 -4.21
CA GLU A 107 8.44 2.69 -4.92
C GLU A 107 7.55 3.93 -4.75
N ILE A 108 6.22 3.74 -4.73
CA ILE A 108 5.26 4.82 -4.46
C ILE A 108 5.39 5.32 -3.02
N LYS A 109 5.54 4.41 -2.04
CA LYS A 109 5.62 4.72 -0.60
C LYS A 109 6.99 5.23 -0.14
N LYS A 110 8.06 5.14 -0.95
CA LYS A 110 9.42 5.57 -0.54
C LYS A 110 9.43 6.93 0.14
N LYS A 111 9.93 6.97 1.40
CA LYS A 111 9.86 8.14 2.30
C LYS A 111 10.77 9.30 1.90
N GLU A 112 11.79 9.06 1.12
CA GLU A 112 12.80 10.04 0.71
C GLU A 112 12.20 11.24 -0.03
N ASN A 113 11.03 11.06 -0.66
CA ASN A 113 10.37 12.09 -1.44
C ASN A 113 8.94 12.33 -0.96
N LYS A 114 8.63 13.53 -0.52
CA LYS A 114 7.25 13.98 -0.21
C LYS A 114 6.32 13.98 -1.44
N LYS A 115 6.85 13.73 -2.62
CA LYS A 115 6.11 13.66 -3.89
C LYS A 115 6.53 12.43 -4.67
N VAL A 116 5.61 11.87 -5.42
CA VAL A 116 5.87 10.79 -6.38
C VAL A 116 5.40 11.24 -7.76
N VAL A 117 6.15 10.90 -8.79
CA VAL A 117 5.77 11.11 -10.19
C VAL A 117 5.33 9.77 -10.76
N LEU A 118 4.07 9.70 -11.17
CA LEU A 118 3.49 8.52 -11.82
C LEU A 118 3.31 8.83 -13.30
N THR A 119 3.90 8.02 -14.17
CA THR A 119 3.59 8.04 -15.59
C THR A 119 2.41 7.10 -15.82
N ILE A 120 1.28 7.69 -16.19
CA ILE A 120 0.00 7.01 -16.38
C ILE A 120 -0.26 6.83 -17.86
N TYR A 121 -0.67 5.63 -18.27
CA TYR A 121 -1.21 5.37 -19.58
C TYR A 121 -2.74 5.27 -19.50
N ARG A 122 -3.42 6.17 -20.21
CA ARG A 122 -4.88 6.31 -20.29
C ARG A 122 -5.26 6.79 -21.68
N ASP A 123 -6.31 6.23 -22.27
CA ASP A 123 -6.87 6.64 -23.59
C ASP A 123 -5.77 6.69 -24.69
N LYS A 124 -4.93 5.65 -24.73
CA LYS A 124 -3.80 5.52 -25.69
C LYS A 124 -2.75 6.64 -25.61
N LYS A 125 -2.68 7.34 -24.49
CA LYS A 125 -1.69 8.39 -24.23
C LYS A 125 -1.05 8.19 -22.86
N SER A 126 0.22 8.56 -22.77
CA SER A 126 0.94 8.61 -21.50
C SER A 126 1.08 10.05 -21.00
N LYS A 127 0.94 10.25 -19.70
CA LYS A 127 1.07 11.54 -19.04
C LYS A 127 1.62 11.38 -17.63
N ASP A 128 2.50 12.31 -17.23
CA ASP A 128 3.03 12.36 -15.88
C ASP A 128 2.10 13.10 -14.93
N TYR A 129 1.88 12.49 -13.76
CA TYR A 129 1.13 13.05 -12.64
C TYR A 129 2.06 13.16 -11.43
N THR A 130 2.27 14.37 -10.93
CA THR A 130 3.02 14.58 -9.70
C THR A 130 2.04 14.61 -8.53
N VAL A 131 2.15 13.64 -7.63
CA VAL A 131 1.27 13.49 -6.48
C VAL A 131 2.05 13.73 -5.20
N LYS A 132 1.56 14.63 -4.34
CA LYS A 132 2.12 14.85 -3.01
C LYS A 132 1.56 13.79 -2.06
N LYS A 133 2.44 13.06 -1.38
CA LYS A 133 2.03 12.10 -0.35
C LYS A 133 1.43 12.81 0.85
N SER A 134 0.48 12.18 1.50
CA SER A 134 -0.08 12.61 2.78
C SER A 134 -0.44 11.40 3.62
N SER A 135 -0.80 11.60 4.89
CA SER A 135 -1.53 10.59 5.64
C SER A 135 -2.85 10.30 4.93
N VAL A 136 -3.08 9.04 4.66
CA VAL A 136 -4.29 8.50 4.02
C VAL A 136 -5.00 7.68 5.09
N GLN A 137 -6.25 8.03 5.40
CA GLN A 137 -7.11 7.22 6.25
C GLN A 137 -7.93 6.26 5.41
N LEU A 138 -8.03 5.02 5.88
CA LEU A 138 -8.91 4.03 5.28
C LEU A 138 -10.33 4.21 5.86
N ASP A 139 -11.30 4.42 4.97
CA ASP A 139 -12.71 4.43 5.33
C ASP A 139 -13.18 2.98 5.51
N THR A 140 -13.30 2.56 6.77
CA THR A 140 -13.76 1.21 7.14
C THR A 140 -15.26 1.15 7.37
N VAL A 141 -15.90 2.31 7.54
CA VAL A 141 -17.33 2.44 7.77
C VAL A 141 -17.97 3.25 6.65
N SER A 142 -19.04 2.72 6.09
CA SER A 142 -19.90 3.44 5.15
C SER A 142 -21.34 3.40 5.64
N TYR A 143 -22.07 4.49 5.45
CA TYR A 143 -23.45 4.59 5.92
C TYR A 143 -24.34 5.31 4.93
N LYS A 144 -25.62 4.96 4.96
CA LYS A 144 -26.66 5.62 4.16
C LYS A 144 -28.04 5.41 4.76
N MET A 145 -28.92 6.38 4.60
CA MET A 145 -30.35 6.19 4.87
C MET A 145 -31.01 5.40 3.73
N LYS A 146 -31.74 4.36 4.10
CA LYS A 146 -32.68 3.65 3.22
C LYS A 146 -34.10 4.01 3.66
N GLU A 147 -34.98 4.33 2.71
CA GLU A 147 -36.43 4.51 2.94
C GLU A 147 -36.80 5.41 4.12
N LYS A 148 -36.25 6.61 4.18
CA LYS A 148 -36.53 7.71 5.15
C LYS A 148 -36.43 7.36 6.65
N LYS A 149 -36.36 6.09 7.05
CA LYS A 149 -36.34 5.68 8.47
C LYS A 149 -35.33 4.57 8.81
N ILE A 150 -34.66 3.99 7.82
CA ILE A 150 -33.73 2.88 8.04
C ILE A 150 -32.34 3.36 7.77
N GLY A 151 -31.50 3.47 8.81
CA GLY A 151 -30.06 3.65 8.69
C GLY A 151 -29.40 2.32 8.30
N TYR A 152 -28.51 2.36 7.32
CA TYR A 152 -27.67 1.24 6.93
C TYR A 152 -26.22 1.62 7.16
N ILE A 153 -25.51 0.84 7.98
CA ILE A 153 -24.09 1.00 8.25
C ILE A 153 -23.41 -0.30 7.81
N ALA A 154 -22.34 -0.18 7.01
CA ALA A 154 -21.51 -1.29 6.64
C ALA A 154 -20.09 -1.06 7.16
N VAL A 155 -19.55 -2.05 7.86
CA VAL A 155 -18.17 -2.10 8.32
C VAL A 155 -17.45 -3.11 7.46
N SER A 156 -16.42 -2.67 6.72
CA SER A 156 -15.65 -3.51 5.81
C SER A 156 -14.51 -4.26 6.53
N GLN A 157 -13.95 -3.65 7.57
CA GLN A 157 -12.90 -4.22 8.40
C GLN A 157 -12.81 -3.48 9.74
N PHE A 158 -12.15 -4.09 10.71
CA PHE A 158 -11.96 -3.53 12.05
C PHE A 158 -10.50 -3.10 12.21
N LEU A 159 -10.26 -1.79 12.22
CA LEU A 159 -8.97 -1.14 12.46
C LEU A 159 -9.12 -0.21 13.67
N GLU A 160 -8.03 0.37 14.17
CA GLU A 160 -8.07 1.28 15.32
C GLU A 160 -9.04 2.46 15.11
N ASN A 161 -9.09 3.00 13.90
CA ASN A 161 -9.94 4.14 13.54
C ASN A 161 -11.41 3.77 13.23
N THR A 162 -11.78 2.48 13.25
CA THR A 162 -13.14 2.02 12.88
C THR A 162 -14.18 2.47 13.90
N GLY A 163 -13.86 2.45 15.20
CA GLY A 163 -14.76 2.90 16.26
C GLY A 163 -15.19 4.36 16.05
N ASP A 164 -14.22 5.25 15.86
CA ASP A 164 -14.49 6.68 15.63
C ASP A 164 -15.28 6.96 14.36
N GLN A 165 -15.10 6.12 13.32
CA GLN A 165 -15.87 6.22 12.08
C GLN A 165 -17.31 5.73 12.28
N PHE A 166 -17.50 4.67 13.08
CA PHE A 166 -18.80 4.14 13.41
C PHE A 166 -19.61 5.15 14.25
N ASP A 167 -19.00 5.76 15.25
CA ASP A 167 -19.65 6.78 16.09
C ASP A 167 -20.13 8.00 15.30
N LYS A 168 -19.44 8.35 14.22
CA LYS A 168 -19.86 9.41 13.29
C LYS A 168 -21.00 8.99 12.36
N ALA A 169 -21.20 7.68 12.18
CA ALA A 169 -22.22 7.14 11.29
C ALA A 169 -23.58 6.95 11.98
N VAL A 170 -23.61 6.94 13.33
CA VAL A 170 -24.81 6.80 14.16
C VAL A 170 -25.39 8.16 14.48
#